data_32c73621fb021a7c8f9a044dc1f8a083
#
_entry.id   32c73621fb021a7c8f9a044dc1f8a083
#
_cell.length_a   1.000
_cell.length_b   1.000
_cell.length_c   1.000
_cell.angle_alpha   90.00
_cell.angle_beta   90.00
_cell.angle_gamma   90.00
#
_symmetry.space_group_name_H-M   'P 1'
#
loop_
_entity.id
_entity.type
_entity.pdbx_description
1 polymer ?
#
loop_
_entity_poly.entity_id
_entity_poly.type
_entity_poly.pdbx_seq_one_letter_code
_entity_poly.pdbx_strand_id
1 'polypeptide(L)'
;MSREPDGLPRISVSQVSTLAAGFADDVRTYAAAGLDGIGVWELKLGDGPDDDAVALLRESGLGSATAVPAVPSILPLPLLAGPADPRDRIDAILRSLQRLAAFEPAAVLCFTGPGDRATALRGLRQVAAEAESLDLRIALEPFQAEGTESWSILNTLGDVAAVIEEVGSPALGIQFDVWHLWNTPELFEEIERHAPLIAGVHVNDWREPTRGWSDRVLPGDGVAGVPAILGALDRAGWDGFYDIEVFSDNGTFGVAYPDSLWDVDAATLVDRGRRQFLECWEERRVAA
;
A
#
# COMPACT_ATOMS: atom_id res chain seq x y z
N MET A 1 11.43 -16.19 4.38
CA MET A 1 12.60 -16.59 3.54
C MET A 1 13.56 -15.41 3.57
N SER A 2 14.74 -15.55 4.14
CA SER A 2 15.77 -14.51 4.18
C SER A 2 16.32 -14.26 2.78
N ARG A 3 16.48 -12.97 2.45
CA ARG A 3 17.04 -12.46 1.20
C ARG A 3 18.43 -13.08 0.94
N GLU A 4 18.75 -13.43 -0.32
CA GLU A 4 20.12 -13.72 -0.73
C GLU A 4 20.99 -12.45 -0.62
N PRO A 5 22.26 -12.54 -0.23
CA PRO A 5 23.12 -11.38 0.08
C PRO A 5 23.34 -10.39 -1.07
N ASP A 6 23.07 -10.77 -2.32
CA ASP A 6 23.11 -9.91 -3.51
C ASP A 6 21.72 -9.75 -4.15
N GLY A 7 20.65 -10.05 -3.41
CA GLY A 7 19.31 -10.18 -3.93
C GLY A 7 18.72 -8.89 -4.47
N LEU A 8 18.13 -8.98 -5.65
CA LEU A 8 17.23 -7.98 -6.18
C LEU A 8 16.07 -7.76 -5.19
N PRO A 9 15.50 -6.57 -5.12
CA PRO A 9 14.33 -6.29 -4.28
C PRO A 9 13.13 -7.09 -4.80
N ARG A 10 12.21 -7.43 -3.91
CA ARG A 10 10.93 -8.02 -4.31
C ARG A 10 10.00 -6.91 -4.77
N ILE A 11 9.68 -6.90 -6.06
CA ILE A 11 8.88 -5.84 -6.67
C ILE A 11 7.46 -6.35 -6.93
N SER A 12 6.47 -5.59 -6.50
CA SER A 12 5.06 -5.78 -6.82
C SER A 12 4.45 -4.51 -7.42
N VAL A 13 3.27 -4.64 -7.98
CA VAL A 13 2.45 -3.50 -8.43
C VAL A 13 1.09 -3.62 -7.78
N SER A 14 0.65 -2.56 -7.12
CA SER A 14 -0.70 -2.43 -6.59
C SER A 14 -1.70 -2.29 -7.74
N GLN A 15 -2.80 -3.04 -7.67
CA GLN A 15 -3.80 -3.09 -8.74
C GLN A 15 -4.50 -1.75 -9.03
N VAL A 16 -4.42 -0.78 -8.12
CA VAL A 16 -4.89 0.59 -8.43
C VAL A 16 -4.07 1.24 -9.52
N SER A 17 -2.79 0.89 -9.66
CA SER A 17 -1.92 1.45 -10.72
C SER A 17 -2.40 1.10 -12.12
N THR A 18 -3.08 -0.03 -12.27
CA THR A 18 -3.68 -0.51 -13.53
C THR A 18 -5.20 -0.55 -13.43
N LEU A 19 -5.81 0.52 -12.91
CA LEU A 19 -7.21 0.55 -12.48
C LEU A 19 -8.22 0.02 -13.50
N ALA A 20 -8.00 0.26 -14.79
CA ALA A 20 -8.89 -0.15 -15.87
C ALA A 20 -8.84 -1.66 -16.19
N ALA A 21 -7.78 -2.35 -15.80
CA ALA A 21 -7.63 -3.79 -16.04
C ALA A 21 -8.39 -4.61 -15.00
N GLY A 22 -8.87 -5.79 -15.36
CA GLY A 22 -9.46 -6.74 -14.43
C GLY A 22 -8.42 -7.53 -13.67
N PHE A 23 -8.82 -8.18 -12.54
CA PHE A 23 -7.92 -8.98 -11.69
C PHE A 23 -7.08 -10.00 -12.49
N ALA A 24 -7.74 -10.77 -13.36
CA ALA A 24 -7.08 -11.83 -14.12
C ALA A 24 -6.09 -11.27 -15.15
N ASP A 25 -6.37 -10.11 -15.73
CA ASP A 25 -5.46 -9.45 -16.68
C ASP A 25 -4.26 -8.86 -15.97
N ASP A 26 -4.45 -8.27 -14.77
CA ASP A 26 -3.35 -7.80 -13.93
C ASP A 26 -2.41 -8.97 -13.57
N VAL A 27 -2.94 -10.09 -13.07
CA VAL A 27 -2.13 -11.27 -12.70
C VAL A 27 -1.27 -11.73 -13.89
N ARG A 28 -1.86 -11.85 -15.08
CA ARG A 28 -1.13 -12.28 -16.28
C ARG A 28 -0.08 -11.25 -16.70
N THR A 29 -0.43 -9.97 -16.68
CA THR A 29 0.45 -8.86 -17.07
C THR A 29 1.64 -8.76 -16.13
N TYR A 30 1.41 -8.84 -14.82
CA TYR A 30 2.45 -8.71 -13.80
C TYR A 30 3.41 -9.90 -13.83
N ALA A 31 2.87 -11.13 -13.97
CA ALA A 31 3.70 -12.31 -14.14
C ALA A 31 4.55 -12.24 -15.42
N ALA A 32 3.97 -11.81 -16.54
CA ALA A 32 4.69 -11.65 -17.81
C ALA A 32 5.80 -10.58 -17.75
N ALA A 33 5.60 -9.51 -16.95
CA ALA A 33 6.61 -8.47 -16.72
C ALA A 33 7.73 -8.92 -15.76
N GLY A 34 7.64 -10.12 -15.18
CA GLY A 34 8.63 -10.65 -14.24
C GLY A 34 8.63 -9.92 -12.90
N LEU A 35 7.45 -9.52 -12.42
CA LEU A 35 7.27 -9.06 -11.06
C LEU A 35 7.29 -10.22 -10.07
N ASP A 36 7.57 -9.93 -8.81
CA ASP A 36 7.57 -10.90 -7.72
C ASP A 36 6.21 -10.99 -7.02
N GLY A 37 5.36 -9.97 -7.19
CA GLY A 37 4.08 -9.90 -6.51
C GLY A 37 3.05 -8.96 -7.11
N ILE A 38 1.90 -8.92 -6.46
CA ILE A 38 0.73 -8.10 -6.77
C ILE A 38 0.13 -7.55 -5.48
N GLY A 39 -0.16 -6.25 -5.46
CA GLY A 39 -1.00 -5.63 -4.42
C GLY A 39 -2.48 -5.86 -4.74
N VAL A 40 -3.12 -6.79 -4.05
CA VAL A 40 -4.49 -7.22 -4.35
C VAL A 40 -5.51 -6.19 -3.88
N TRP A 41 -6.34 -5.69 -4.79
CA TRP A 41 -7.47 -4.82 -4.45
C TRP A 41 -8.78 -5.59 -4.46
N GLU A 42 -9.45 -5.70 -3.30
CA GLU A 42 -10.71 -6.43 -3.17
C GLU A 42 -11.78 -5.96 -4.17
N LEU A 43 -11.79 -4.66 -4.50
CA LEU A 43 -12.72 -4.09 -5.47
C LEU A 43 -12.60 -4.70 -6.89
N LYS A 44 -11.48 -5.34 -7.22
CA LYS A 44 -11.27 -6.02 -8.51
C LYS A 44 -11.67 -7.49 -8.51
N LEU A 45 -12.03 -8.05 -7.35
CA LEU A 45 -12.41 -9.46 -7.23
C LEU A 45 -13.88 -9.73 -7.65
N GLY A 46 -14.73 -8.69 -7.73
CA GLY A 46 -16.15 -8.85 -8.01
C GLY A 46 -16.93 -9.50 -6.86
N ASP A 47 -18.18 -9.89 -7.10
CA ASP A 47 -19.12 -10.41 -6.09
C ASP A 47 -19.19 -11.96 -6.04
N GLY A 48 -18.41 -12.65 -6.87
CA GLY A 48 -18.41 -14.10 -6.98
C GLY A 48 -17.53 -14.81 -5.94
N PRO A 49 -17.50 -16.15 -5.97
CA PRO A 49 -16.50 -16.92 -5.24
C PRO A 49 -15.10 -16.64 -5.80
N ASP A 50 -14.10 -16.64 -4.91
CA ASP A 50 -12.74 -16.25 -5.27
C ASP A 50 -11.83 -17.43 -5.66
N ASP A 51 -12.35 -18.66 -5.68
CA ASP A 51 -11.56 -19.87 -5.94
C ASP A 51 -10.73 -19.79 -7.23
N ASP A 52 -11.33 -19.30 -8.33
CA ASP A 52 -10.65 -19.15 -9.62
C ASP A 52 -9.58 -18.05 -9.56
N ALA A 53 -9.84 -16.96 -8.85
CA ALA A 53 -8.89 -15.86 -8.67
C ALA A 53 -7.69 -16.30 -7.82
N VAL A 54 -7.94 -17.02 -6.73
CA VAL A 54 -6.91 -17.60 -5.86
C VAL A 54 -6.07 -18.63 -6.63
N ALA A 55 -6.72 -19.51 -7.40
CA ALA A 55 -6.02 -20.49 -8.22
C ALA A 55 -5.13 -19.80 -9.26
N LEU A 56 -5.65 -18.81 -9.97
CA LEU A 56 -4.90 -18.04 -10.97
C LEU A 56 -3.67 -17.35 -10.35
N LEU A 57 -3.83 -16.72 -9.17
CA LEU A 57 -2.71 -16.08 -8.48
C LEU A 57 -1.63 -17.10 -8.11
N ARG A 58 -2.01 -18.24 -7.54
CA ARG A 58 -1.06 -19.32 -7.19
C ARG A 58 -0.33 -19.87 -8.42
N GLU A 59 -1.05 -20.12 -9.49
CA GLU A 59 -0.49 -20.63 -10.76
C GLU A 59 0.48 -19.64 -11.41
N SER A 60 0.26 -18.33 -11.22
CA SER A 60 1.12 -17.28 -11.78
C SER A 60 2.51 -17.22 -11.12
N GLY A 61 2.66 -17.74 -9.91
CA GLY A 61 3.87 -17.62 -9.10
C GLY A 61 4.07 -16.27 -8.43
N LEU A 62 3.15 -15.31 -8.59
CA LEU A 62 3.19 -14.03 -7.90
C LEU A 62 2.83 -14.20 -6.41
N GLY A 63 3.57 -13.53 -5.53
CA GLY A 63 3.16 -13.37 -4.13
C GLY A 63 2.12 -12.26 -3.97
N SER A 64 1.26 -12.35 -2.96
CA SER A 64 0.37 -11.24 -2.60
C SER A 64 1.12 -10.27 -1.68
N ALA A 65 1.28 -9.02 -2.11
CA ALA A 65 1.93 -7.95 -1.37
C ALA A 65 0.95 -7.32 -0.35
N THR A 66 0.74 -6.01 -0.39
CA THR A 66 -0.30 -5.37 0.42
C THR A 66 -1.66 -5.56 -0.23
N ALA A 67 -2.61 -6.19 0.49
CA ALA A 67 -3.99 -6.27 0.02
C ALA A 67 -4.80 -5.08 0.54
N VAL A 68 -5.71 -4.57 -0.30
CA VAL A 68 -6.55 -3.40 0.03
C VAL A 68 -8.01 -3.82 0.13
N PRO A 69 -8.63 -3.73 1.32
CA PRO A 69 -10.04 -4.00 1.53
C PRO A 69 -10.95 -3.04 0.77
N ALA A 70 -12.14 -3.47 0.41
CA ALA A 70 -13.16 -2.60 -0.20
C ALA A 70 -13.54 -1.41 0.70
N VAL A 71 -13.47 -1.58 2.01
CA VAL A 71 -13.65 -0.53 3.02
C VAL A 71 -12.40 -0.52 3.92
N PRO A 72 -11.37 0.29 3.61
CA PRO A 72 -10.09 0.20 4.32
C PRO A 72 -10.00 1.06 5.58
N SER A 73 -11.01 1.89 5.90
CA SER A 73 -10.95 2.81 7.05
C SER A 73 -11.98 2.50 8.11
N ILE A 74 -11.57 2.61 9.39
CA ILE A 74 -12.43 2.35 10.58
C ILE A 74 -13.48 3.43 10.75
N LEU A 75 -13.08 4.69 10.65
CA LEU A 75 -13.97 5.84 10.67
C LEU A 75 -14.31 6.27 9.25
N PRO A 76 -15.47 6.90 9.02
CA PRO A 76 -15.84 7.39 7.71
C PRO A 76 -14.80 8.35 7.13
N LEU A 77 -14.38 8.10 5.91
CA LEU A 77 -13.52 8.96 5.14
C LEU A 77 -14.32 9.47 3.94
N PRO A 78 -14.55 10.80 3.80
CA PRO A 78 -15.40 11.35 2.75
C PRO A 78 -14.97 11.01 1.32
N LEU A 79 -13.68 10.73 1.13
CA LEU A 79 -13.08 10.36 -0.16
C LEU A 79 -13.47 8.95 -0.62
N LEU A 80 -13.70 8.04 0.32
CA LEU A 80 -13.95 6.63 0.02
C LEU A 80 -15.39 6.26 0.37
N ALA A 81 -16.07 5.63 -0.57
CA ALA A 81 -17.40 5.08 -0.35
C ALA A 81 -17.38 4.05 0.79
N GLY A 82 -18.53 3.91 1.46
CA GLY A 82 -18.68 2.91 2.52
C GLY A 82 -19.71 3.34 3.55
N PRO A 83 -19.96 2.49 4.56
CA PRO A 83 -20.91 2.79 5.63
C PRO A 83 -20.57 4.07 6.39
N ALA A 84 -21.60 4.80 6.83
CA ALA A 84 -21.42 5.99 7.66
C ALA A 84 -21.20 5.63 9.16
N ASP A 85 -21.76 4.50 9.62
CA ASP A 85 -21.54 4.02 11.00
C ASP A 85 -20.19 3.31 11.10
N PRO A 86 -19.31 3.70 12.01
CA PRO A 86 -18.03 3.00 12.23
C PRO A 86 -18.18 1.51 12.53
N ARG A 87 -19.26 1.06 13.16
CA ARG A 87 -19.51 -0.37 13.42
C ARG A 87 -19.70 -1.15 12.12
N ASP A 88 -20.49 -0.62 11.21
CA ASP A 88 -20.74 -1.26 9.91
C ASP A 88 -19.47 -1.28 9.05
N ARG A 89 -18.58 -0.27 9.21
CA ARG A 89 -17.27 -0.25 8.56
C ARG A 89 -16.34 -1.33 9.13
N ILE A 90 -16.29 -1.44 10.46
CA ILE A 90 -15.51 -2.51 11.11
C ILE A 90 -16.00 -3.88 10.65
N ASP A 91 -17.31 -4.12 10.65
CA ASP A 91 -17.88 -5.38 10.16
C ASP A 91 -17.53 -5.64 8.68
N ALA A 92 -17.45 -4.59 7.86
CA ALA A 92 -17.01 -4.71 6.46
C ALA A 92 -15.52 -5.09 6.40
N ILE A 93 -14.66 -4.46 7.19
CA ILE A 93 -13.24 -4.81 7.27
C ILE A 93 -13.06 -6.26 7.70
N LEU A 94 -13.78 -6.72 8.73
CA LEU A 94 -13.67 -8.10 9.20
C LEU A 94 -14.05 -9.11 8.10
N ARG A 95 -15.11 -8.84 7.34
CA ARG A 95 -15.47 -9.67 6.17
C ARG A 95 -14.38 -9.64 5.09
N SER A 96 -13.80 -8.46 4.83
CA SER A 96 -12.69 -8.33 3.88
C SER A 96 -11.46 -9.14 4.33
N LEU A 97 -11.13 -9.13 5.63
CA LEU A 97 -10.02 -9.94 6.15
C LEU A 97 -10.24 -11.43 5.91
N GLN A 98 -11.45 -11.94 6.20
CA GLN A 98 -11.81 -13.35 5.95
C GLN A 98 -11.72 -13.71 4.46
N ARG A 99 -12.14 -12.82 3.56
CA ARG A 99 -12.04 -13.00 2.12
C ARG A 99 -10.59 -12.98 1.63
N LEU A 100 -9.85 -11.92 2.03
CA LEU A 100 -8.48 -11.68 1.56
C LEU A 100 -7.48 -12.69 2.12
N ALA A 101 -7.76 -13.35 3.24
CA ALA A 101 -6.92 -14.40 3.80
C ALA A 101 -6.64 -15.53 2.81
N ALA A 102 -7.57 -15.83 1.89
CA ALA A 102 -7.37 -16.85 0.86
C ALA A 102 -6.26 -16.52 -0.15
N PHE A 103 -5.92 -15.24 -0.28
CA PHE A 103 -4.84 -14.73 -1.15
C PHE A 103 -3.48 -14.67 -0.44
N GLU A 104 -3.40 -15.00 0.84
CA GLU A 104 -2.17 -15.05 1.66
C GLU A 104 -1.34 -13.75 1.57
N PRO A 105 -1.93 -12.55 1.76
CA PRO A 105 -1.22 -11.29 1.60
C PRO A 105 -0.15 -11.11 2.68
N ALA A 106 0.97 -10.47 2.31
CA ALA A 106 2.01 -10.09 3.27
C ALA A 106 1.48 -9.14 4.34
N ALA A 107 0.54 -8.24 3.97
CA ALA A 107 -0.20 -7.38 4.88
C ALA A 107 -1.55 -6.96 4.26
N VAL A 108 -2.47 -6.50 5.11
CA VAL A 108 -3.73 -5.89 4.69
C VAL A 108 -3.74 -4.43 5.13
N LEU A 109 -3.98 -3.53 4.19
CA LEU A 109 -4.02 -2.09 4.43
C LEU A 109 -5.20 -1.72 5.33
N CYS A 110 -4.96 -0.82 6.27
CA CYS A 110 -6.01 -0.22 7.09
C CYS A 110 -5.64 1.22 7.46
N PHE A 111 -6.64 2.10 7.50
CA PHE A 111 -6.47 3.42 8.10
C PHE A 111 -7.48 3.66 9.20
N THR A 112 -7.20 4.65 10.03
CA THR A 112 -8.16 5.02 11.08
C THR A 112 -9.35 5.78 10.51
N GLY A 113 -9.16 6.60 9.49
CA GLY A 113 -10.09 7.68 9.15
C GLY A 113 -9.98 8.84 10.15
N PRO A 114 -10.59 10.00 9.82
CA PRO A 114 -10.65 11.17 10.71
C PRO A 114 -11.74 10.99 11.77
N GLY A 115 -11.53 11.52 12.99
CA GLY A 115 -12.57 11.60 14.00
C GLY A 115 -12.14 11.20 15.40
N ASP A 116 -13.04 10.49 16.13
CA ASP A 116 -12.81 10.16 17.54
C ASP A 116 -11.78 9.03 17.72
N ARG A 117 -10.65 9.37 18.35
CA ARG A 117 -9.56 8.43 18.62
C ARG A 117 -10.00 7.19 19.39
N ALA A 118 -10.88 7.36 20.40
CA ALA A 118 -11.32 6.21 21.21
C ALA A 118 -12.15 5.22 20.37
N THR A 119 -12.96 5.73 19.44
CA THR A 119 -13.70 4.89 18.49
C THR A 119 -12.77 4.19 17.52
N ALA A 120 -11.78 4.89 16.96
CA ALA A 120 -10.78 4.30 16.08
C ALA A 120 -10.01 3.17 16.77
N LEU A 121 -9.53 3.39 17.99
CA LEU A 121 -8.79 2.37 18.78
C LEU A 121 -9.64 1.16 19.14
N ARG A 122 -10.94 1.36 19.46
CA ARG A 122 -11.84 0.21 19.67
C ARG A 122 -12.01 -0.63 18.41
N GLY A 123 -12.12 0.03 17.25
CA GLY A 123 -12.18 -0.66 15.96
C GLY A 123 -10.88 -1.39 15.63
N LEU A 124 -9.74 -0.74 15.82
CA LEU A 124 -8.42 -1.35 15.60
C LEU A 124 -8.21 -2.61 16.44
N ARG A 125 -8.66 -2.62 17.71
CA ARG A 125 -8.57 -3.82 18.54
C ARG A 125 -9.40 -4.98 17.98
N GLN A 126 -10.56 -4.72 17.40
CA GLN A 126 -11.38 -5.75 16.75
C GLN A 126 -10.74 -6.26 15.47
N VAL A 127 -10.26 -5.34 14.62
CA VAL A 127 -9.56 -5.68 13.37
C VAL A 127 -8.30 -6.48 13.66
N ALA A 128 -7.51 -6.08 14.66
CA ALA A 128 -6.30 -6.78 15.06
C ALA A 128 -6.59 -8.19 15.60
N ALA A 129 -7.63 -8.36 16.41
CA ALA A 129 -8.02 -9.67 16.93
C ALA A 129 -8.47 -10.63 15.81
N GLU A 130 -9.22 -10.15 14.83
CA GLU A 130 -9.59 -10.95 13.65
C GLU A 130 -8.35 -11.29 12.82
N ALA A 131 -7.47 -10.34 12.58
CA ALA A 131 -6.23 -10.56 11.84
C ALA A 131 -5.34 -11.63 12.51
N GLU A 132 -5.20 -11.60 13.84
CA GLU A 132 -4.49 -12.64 14.60
C GLU A 132 -5.13 -14.02 14.40
N SER A 133 -6.46 -14.10 14.39
CA SER A 133 -7.18 -15.37 14.20
C SER A 133 -6.98 -15.97 12.81
N LEU A 134 -6.68 -15.13 11.82
CA LEU A 134 -6.47 -15.47 10.41
C LEU A 134 -5.00 -15.57 10.02
N ASP A 135 -4.07 -15.36 10.96
CA ASP A 135 -2.61 -15.26 10.69
C ASP A 135 -2.28 -14.16 9.67
N LEU A 136 -3.01 -13.05 9.72
CA LEU A 136 -2.81 -11.88 8.86
C LEU A 136 -2.09 -10.76 9.62
N ARG A 137 -1.43 -9.90 8.87
CA ARG A 137 -0.85 -8.65 9.36
C ARG A 137 -1.61 -7.45 8.81
N ILE A 138 -1.91 -6.48 9.68
CA ILE A 138 -2.55 -5.21 9.30
C ILE A 138 -1.47 -4.15 9.17
N ALA A 139 -1.39 -3.51 8.03
CA ALA A 139 -0.51 -2.37 7.77
C ALA A 139 -1.29 -1.06 7.94
N LEU A 140 -1.02 -0.32 9.03
CA LEU A 140 -1.64 0.97 9.31
C LEU A 140 -0.90 2.08 8.57
N GLU A 141 -1.63 2.85 7.77
CA GLU A 141 -1.06 3.91 6.96
C GLU A 141 -1.22 5.28 7.61
N PRO A 142 -0.12 6.03 7.82
CA PRO A 142 -0.15 7.43 8.21
C PRO A 142 -0.30 8.35 6.99
N PHE A 143 -0.99 9.49 7.17
CA PHE A 143 -1.25 10.48 6.11
C PHE A 143 -0.65 11.82 6.49
N GLN A 144 0.57 12.11 6.02
CA GLN A 144 1.27 13.36 6.28
C GLN A 144 1.31 14.29 5.07
N ALA A 145 1.16 13.77 3.84
CA ALA A 145 1.23 14.58 2.63
C ALA A 145 0.23 15.74 2.64
N GLU A 146 0.64 16.87 2.09
CA GLU A 146 -0.17 18.08 2.02
C GLU A 146 -1.56 17.82 1.45
N GLY A 147 -2.60 18.23 2.20
CA GLY A 147 -4.00 18.05 1.85
C GLY A 147 -4.61 16.68 2.24
N THR A 148 -3.83 15.79 2.84
CA THR A 148 -4.32 14.47 3.31
C THR A 148 -4.31 14.31 4.83
N GLU A 149 -3.78 15.26 5.58
CA GLU A 149 -3.62 15.22 7.03
C GLU A 149 -4.95 15.02 7.77
N SER A 150 -6.04 15.47 7.15
CA SER A 150 -7.40 15.30 7.69
C SER A 150 -8.03 13.93 7.37
N TRP A 151 -7.33 13.04 6.70
CA TRP A 151 -7.86 11.72 6.33
C TRP A 151 -7.68 10.67 7.41
N SER A 152 -6.79 10.92 8.36
CA SER A 152 -6.50 10.01 9.44
C SER A 152 -6.23 10.77 10.73
N ILE A 153 -6.34 10.08 11.86
CA ILE A 153 -5.81 10.58 13.14
C ILE A 153 -4.33 10.20 13.33
N LEU A 154 -3.75 9.48 12.36
CA LEU A 154 -2.34 9.04 12.35
C LEU A 154 -1.66 9.71 11.17
N ASN A 155 -0.70 10.59 11.44
CA ASN A 155 -0.03 11.38 10.42
C ASN A 155 1.47 11.12 10.32
N THR A 156 2.07 10.45 11.31
CA THR A 156 3.50 10.14 11.35
C THR A 156 3.75 8.67 11.65
N LEU A 157 4.96 8.19 11.35
CA LEU A 157 5.40 6.85 11.75
C LEU A 157 5.32 6.68 13.26
N GLY A 158 5.68 7.73 14.02
CA GLY A 158 5.58 7.75 15.48
C GLY A 158 4.16 7.62 15.99
N ASP A 159 3.16 8.26 15.34
CA ASP A 159 1.75 8.12 15.72
C ASP A 159 1.28 6.67 15.56
N VAL A 160 1.65 6.02 14.46
CA VAL A 160 1.30 4.61 14.21
C VAL A 160 1.98 3.72 15.23
N ALA A 161 3.28 3.92 15.49
CA ALA A 161 4.02 3.13 16.49
C ALA A 161 3.39 3.23 17.88
N ALA A 162 2.98 4.44 18.30
CA ALA A 162 2.30 4.64 19.59
C ALA A 162 0.94 3.91 19.65
N VAL A 163 0.20 3.88 18.55
CA VAL A 163 -1.07 3.13 18.48
C VAL A 163 -0.83 1.63 18.50
N ILE A 164 0.18 1.13 17.81
CA ILE A 164 0.56 -0.30 17.85
C ILE A 164 0.89 -0.71 19.30
N GLU A 165 1.67 0.10 20.02
CA GLU A 165 2.01 -0.14 21.42
C GLU A 165 0.75 -0.10 22.31
N GLU A 166 -0.15 0.87 22.13
CA GLU A 166 -1.38 1.02 22.92
C GLU A 166 -2.38 -0.13 22.68
N VAL A 167 -2.47 -0.62 21.45
CA VAL A 167 -3.33 -1.78 21.12
C VAL A 167 -2.70 -3.07 21.62
N GLY A 168 -1.38 -3.20 21.51
CA GLY A 168 -0.60 -4.33 22.01
C GLY A 168 -0.75 -5.62 21.20
N SER A 169 -1.14 -5.52 19.91
CA SER A 169 -1.31 -6.68 19.05
C SER A 169 -0.12 -6.86 18.10
N PRO A 170 0.44 -8.08 18.00
CA PRO A 170 1.52 -8.38 17.05
C PRO A 170 1.04 -8.37 15.58
N ALA A 171 -0.27 -8.41 15.33
CA ALA A 171 -0.83 -8.33 13.99
C ALA A 171 -0.75 -6.92 13.38
N LEU A 172 -0.50 -5.87 14.18
CA LEU A 172 -0.39 -4.51 13.68
C LEU A 172 1.03 -4.19 13.23
N GLY A 173 1.14 -3.46 12.14
CA GLY A 173 2.38 -2.88 11.62
C GLY A 173 2.12 -1.58 10.89
N ILE A 174 3.15 -1.03 10.28
CA ILE A 174 3.13 0.24 9.56
C ILE A 174 3.06 -0.03 8.05
N GLN A 175 2.16 0.64 7.34
CA GLN A 175 2.25 0.83 5.90
C GLN A 175 3.09 2.08 5.66
N PHE A 176 4.26 1.91 5.09
CA PHE A 176 5.11 3.01 4.66
C PHE A 176 4.75 3.36 3.22
N ASP A 177 4.19 4.54 2.96
CA ASP A 177 3.95 5.04 1.60
C ASP A 177 4.85 6.26 1.33
N VAL A 178 5.67 6.17 0.29
CA VAL A 178 6.58 7.24 -0.12
C VAL A 178 5.82 8.55 -0.33
N TRP A 179 4.67 8.51 -1.03
CA TRP A 179 3.90 9.72 -1.34
C TRP A 179 3.43 10.46 -0.09
N HIS A 180 3.06 9.72 0.94
CA HIS A 180 2.59 10.31 2.19
C HIS A 180 3.71 10.79 3.10
N LEU A 181 4.91 10.24 2.98
CA LEU A 181 5.96 10.42 4.00
C LEU A 181 7.25 11.06 3.49
N TRP A 182 7.42 11.26 2.17
CA TRP A 182 8.70 11.70 1.57
C TRP A 182 9.30 12.97 2.19
N ASN A 183 8.47 13.90 2.65
CA ASN A 183 8.87 15.18 3.23
C ASN A 183 8.81 15.21 4.77
N THR A 184 8.70 14.04 5.41
CA THR A 184 8.77 13.92 6.88
C THR A 184 10.11 14.46 7.39
N PRO A 185 10.12 15.36 8.39
CA PRO A 185 11.37 15.75 9.05
C PRO A 185 12.10 14.52 9.61
N GLU A 186 13.42 14.46 9.41
CA GLU A 186 14.25 13.34 9.89
C GLU A 186 13.76 11.96 9.39
N LEU A 187 13.26 11.91 8.13
CA LEU A 187 12.65 10.70 7.57
C LEU A 187 13.52 9.44 7.70
N PHE A 188 14.82 9.57 7.47
CA PHE A 188 15.72 8.42 7.47
C PHE A 188 15.92 7.85 8.88
N GLU A 189 15.99 8.72 9.88
CA GLU A 189 16.03 8.36 11.29
C GLU A 189 14.71 7.74 11.74
N GLU A 190 13.59 8.25 11.25
CA GLU A 190 12.26 7.67 11.51
C GLU A 190 12.11 6.28 10.88
N ILE A 191 12.61 6.07 9.66
CA ILE A 191 12.65 4.75 9.01
C ILE A 191 13.48 3.79 9.87
N GLU A 192 14.71 4.15 10.26
CA GLU A 192 15.58 3.30 11.06
C GLU A 192 14.94 2.94 12.41
N ARG A 193 14.33 3.93 13.07
CA ARG A 193 13.66 3.74 14.38
C ARG A 193 12.48 2.79 14.32
N HIS A 194 11.67 2.86 13.24
CA HIS A 194 10.42 2.15 13.12
C HIS A 194 10.46 0.95 12.16
N ALA A 195 11.62 0.65 11.57
CA ALA A 195 11.79 -0.46 10.63
C ALA A 195 11.21 -1.81 11.11
N PRO A 196 11.38 -2.22 12.39
CA PRO A 196 10.82 -3.49 12.86
C PRO A 196 9.28 -3.55 12.83
N LEU A 197 8.61 -2.41 12.74
CA LEU A 197 7.16 -2.31 12.68
C LEU A 197 6.64 -2.24 11.25
N ILE A 198 7.47 -1.95 10.25
CA ILE A 198 7.03 -1.87 8.85
C ILE A 198 6.48 -3.23 8.42
N ALA A 199 5.27 -3.23 7.87
CA ALA A 199 4.55 -4.40 7.39
C ALA A 199 4.30 -4.36 5.88
N GLY A 200 4.30 -3.17 5.27
CA GLY A 200 4.15 -2.94 3.85
C GLY A 200 4.84 -1.66 3.41
N VAL A 201 5.25 -1.62 2.15
CA VAL A 201 5.89 -0.45 1.53
C VAL A 201 5.24 -0.17 0.19
N HIS A 202 4.59 0.99 0.06
CA HIS A 202 4.13 1.53 -1.21
C HIS A 202 5.19 2.48 -1.78
N VAL A 203 5.51 2.32 -3.06
CA VAL A 203 6.50 3.12 -3.77
C VAL A 203 5.84 3.82 -4.96
N ASN A 204 6.03 5.10 -5.01
CA ASN A 204 5.57 6.02 -6.02
C ASN A 204 6.49 7.24 -5.99
N ASP A 205 6.11 8.35 -6.63
CA ASP A 205 6.87 9.59 -6.50
C ASP A 205 5.93 10.79 -6.43
N TRP A 206 6.45 11.91 -5.90
CA TRP A 206 5.74 13.16 -5.75
C TRP A 206 5.96 14.06 -6.95
N ARG A 207 4.88 14.41 -7.66
CA ARG A 207 4.91 15.41 -8.73
C ARG A 207 5.01 16.82 -8.13
N GLU A 208 5.92 17.63 -8.64
CA GLU A 208 6.07 19.04 -8.23
C GLU A 208 5.78 20.00 -9.41
N PRO A 209 4.84 20.93 -9.31
CA PRO A 209 3.82 20.98 -8.26
C PRO A 209 2.78 19.86 -8.40
N THR A 210 2.31 19.33 -7.28
CA THR A 210 1.20 18.37 -7.28
C THR A 210 -0.11 19.06 -7.65
N ARG A 211 -0.98 18.33 -8.37
CA ARG A 211 -2.33 18.80 -8.73
C ARG A 211 -3.40 18.23 -7.81
N GLY A 212 -3.02 17.30 -6.91
CA GLY A 212 -3.90 16.69 -5.94
C GLY A 212 -3.42 15.31 -5.49
N TRP A 213 -4.15 14.67 -4.60
CA TRP A 213 -3.80 13.40 -3.98
C TRP A 213 -3.73 12.22 -4.98
N SER A 214 -4.44 12.32 -6.09
CA SER A 214 -4.46 11.32 -7.17
C SER A 214 -3.56 11.71 -8.36
N ASP A 215 -2.55 12.56 -8.13
CA ASP A 215 -1.56 12.99 -9.12
C ASP A 215 -0.17 12.46 -8.79
N ARG A 216 -0.10 11.16 -8.56
CA ARG A 216 1.17 10.47 -8.29
C ARG A 216 1.87 10.13 -9.62
N VAL A 217 3.17 9.96 -9.57
CA VAL A 217 3.99 9.51 -10.70
C VAL A 217 4.78 8.27 -10.35
N LEU A 218 5.37 7.62 -11.35
CA LEU A 218 6.20 6.44 -11.15
C LEU A 218 7.49 6.80 -10.39
N PRO A 219 8.12 5.85 -9.69
CA PRO A 219 9.37 6.06 -9.00
C PRO A 219 10.44 6.67 -9.91
N GLY A 220 11.05 7.78 -9.51
CA GLY A 220 12.04 8.52 -10.27
C GLY A 220 11.52 9.59 -11.22
N ASP A 221 10.19 9.69 -11.42
CA ASP A 221 9.58 10.75 -12.25
C ASP A 221 9.24 12.01 -11.43
N GLY A 222 9.48 12.02 -10.13
CA GLY A 222 9.13 13.11 -9.21
C GLY A 222 10.30 13.66 -8.43
N VAL A 223 10.00 14.25 -7.25
CA VAL A 223 10.99 14.95 -6.41
C VAL A 223 11.13 14.35 -5.01
N ALA A 224 10.46 13.22 -4.71
CA ALA A 224 10.50 12.62 -3.38
C ALA A 224 11.87 12.06 -2.97
N GLY A 225 12.82 11.94 -3.90
CA GLY A 225 14.12 11.36 -3.58
C GLY A 225 14.07 9.86 -3.34
N VAL A 226 13.27 9.16 -4.13
CA VAL A 226 13.02 7.71 -4.00
C VAL A 226 14.30 6.88 -3.82
N PRO A 227 15.41 7.10 -4.55
CA PRO A 227 16.64 6.33 -4.33
C PRO A 227 17.15 6.40 -2.89
N ALA A 228 17.13 7.58 -2.26
CA ALA A 228 17.59 7.73 -0.88
C ALA A 228 16.67 7.03 0.13
N ILE A 229 15.34 7.10 -0.10
CA ILE A 229 14.33 6.41 0.71
C ILE A 229 14.49 4.89 0.60
N LEU A 230 14.63 4.35 -0.62
CA LEU A 230 14.91 2.93 -0.83
C LEU A 230 16.21 2.50 -0.14
N GLY A 231 17.24 3.35 -0.18
CA GLY A 231 18.50 3.12 0.52
C GLY A 231 18.33 3.06 2.04
N ALA A 232 17.50 3.92 2.63
CA ALA A 232 17.18 3.88 4.06
C ALA A 232 16.43 2.61 4.45
N LEU A 233 15.40 2.22 3.70
CA LEU A 233 14.65 0.98 3.93
C LEU A 233 15.54 -0.27 3.80
N ASP A 234 16.41 -0.32 2.78
CA ASP A 234 17.36 -1.42 2.57
C ASP A 234 18.36 -1.55 3.74
N ARG A 235 18.94 -0.44 4.19
CA ARG A 235 19.85 -0.41 5.37
C ARG A 235 19.13 -0.79 6.66
N ALA A 236 17.87 -0.40 6.79
CA ALA A 236 17.04 -0.75 7.94
C ALA A 236 16.58 -2.22 7.92
N GLY A 237 16.91 -2.98 6.87
CA GLY A 237 16.68 -4.42 6.77
C GLY A 237 15.31 -4.80 6.21
N TRP A 238 14.61 -3.89 5.52
CA TRP A 238 13.36 -4.26 4.84
C TRP A 238 13.61 -5.33 3.76
N ASP A 239 12.93 -6.46 3.87
CA ASP A 239 13.02 -7.62 2.95
C ASP A 239 11.68 -8.03 2.34
N GLY A 240 10.61 -7.24 2.60
CA GLY A 240 9.29 -7.43 2.02
C GLY A 240 9.17 -6.95 0.57
N PHE A 241 7.94 -6.83 0.11
CA PHE A 241 7.64 -6.27 -1.20
C PHE A 241 7.78 -4.75 -1.19
N TYR A 242 8.33 -4.22 -2.29
CA TYR A 242 8.19 -2.84 -2.69
C TYR A 242 7.05 -2.78 -3.71
N ASP A 243 5.90 -2.31 -3.27
CA ASP A 243 4.66 -2.32 -4.05
C ASP A 243 4.47 -0.97 -4.75
N ILE A 244 4.59 -0.94 -6.08
CA ILE A 244 4.40 0.29 -6.86
C ILE A 244 2.93 0.63 -6.87
N GLU A 245 2.55 1.73 -6.17
CA GLU A 245 1.19 2.18 -6.05
C GLU A 245 1.02 3.59 -6.61
N VAL A 246 0.35 3.72 -7.76
CA VAL A 246 0.18 5.00 -8.43
C VAL A 246 -1.28 5.33 -8.65
N PHE A 247 -1.76 6.34 -7.93
CA PHE A 247 -3.02 7.02 -8.25
C PHE A 247 -2.74 8.09 -9.30
N SER A 248 -3.41 8.00 -10.44
CA SER A 248 -3.25 8.96 -11.54
C SER A 248 -4.60 9.16 -12.23
N ASP A 249 -5.43 10.03 -11.66
CA ASP A 249 -6.86 10.12 -11.99
C ASP A 249 -7.09 10.55 -13.44
N ASN A 250 -7.95 9.82 -14.13
CA ASN A 250 -8.41 10.08 -15.49
C ASN A 250 -9.90 10.50 -15.55
N GLY A 251 -10.43 10.96 -14.41
CA GLY A 251 -11.82 11.32 -14.23
C GLY A 251 -12.60 10.32 -13.38
N THR A 252 -12.04 9.19 -13.04
CA THR A 252 -12.68 8.14 -12.21
C THR A 252 -13.00 8.65 -10.80
N PHE A 253 -12.12 9.44 -10.20
CA PHE A 253 -12.30 10.10 -8.91
C PHE A 253 -12.64 11.60 -9.04
N GLY A 254 -12.95 12.06 -10.25
CA GLY A 254 -13.49 13.39 -10.51
C GLY A 254 -12.49 14.41 -11.06
N VAL A 255 -11.21 14.06 -11.21
CA VAL A 255 -10.20 14.93 -11.82
C VAL A 255 -9.54 14.21 -13.00
N ALA A 256 -9.81 14.67 -14.23
CA ALA A 256 -9.19 14.09 -15.41
C ALA A 256 -7.85 14.79 -15.71
N TYR A 257 -6.74 14.19 -15.32
CA TYR A 257 -5.42 14.67 -15.68
C TYR A 257 -5.09 14.30 -17.12
N PRO A 258 -4.61 15.25 -17.96
CA PRO A 258 -4.38 14.99 -19.39
C PRO A 258 -3.22 14.02 -19.69
N ASP A 259 -2.40 13.75 -18.69
CA ASP A 259 -1.25 12.84 -18.70
C ASP A 259 -1.43 11.71 -17.68
N SER A 260 -2.67 11.32 -17.42
CA SER A 260 -2.99 10.23 -16.49
C SER A 260 -2.29 8.94 -16.89
N LEU A 261 -1.64 8.32 -15.92
CA LEU A 261 -1.03 7.00 -16.09
C LEU A 261 -2.09 5.89 -16.21
N TRP A 262 -3.32 6.14 -15.73
CA TRP A 262 -4.44 5.19 -15.90
C TRP A 262 -4.99 5.12 -17.31
N ASP A 263 -4.56 6.03 -18.21
CA ASP A 263 -4.85 5.97 -19.65
C ASP A 263 -3.78 5.21 -20.45
N VAL A 264 -2.68 4.83 -19.79
CA VAL A 264 -1.63 3.98 -20.37
C VAL A 264 -2.04 2.51 -20.26
N ASP A 265 -1.77 1.72 -21.29
CA ASP A 265 -2.03 0.28 -21.20
C ASP A 265 -1.23 -0.37 -20.07
N ALA A 266 -1.83 -1.37 -19.41
CA ALA A 266 -1.29 -1.96 -18.19
C ALA A 266 0.12 -2.56 -18.39
N ALA A 267 0.40 -3.21 -19.52
CA ALA A 267 1.70 -3.82 -19.77
C ALA A 267 2.80 -2.76 -19.89
N THR A 268 2.53 -1.70 -20.64
CA THR A 268 3.47 -0.56 -20.81
C THR A 268 3.72 0.13 -19.47
N LEU A 269 2.67 0.35 -18.66
CA LEU A 269 2.80 0.99 -17.35
C LEU A 269 3.63 0.16 -16.39
N VAL A 270 3.36 -1.13 -16.32
CA VAL A 270 4.04 -2.09 -15.43
C VAL A 270 5.51 -2.23 -15.82
N ASP A 271 5.83 -2.41 -17.09
CA ASP A 271 7.21 -2.50 -17.58
C ASP A 271 7.99 -1.21 -17.28
N ARG A 272 7.36 -0.05 -17.48
CA ARG A 272 7.96 1.24 -17.17
C ARG A 272 8.19 1.38 -15.67
N GLY A 273 7.19 1.10 -14.84
CA GLY A 273 7.29 1.20 -13.39
C GLY A 273 8.38 0.30 -12.83
N ARG A 274 8.43 -0.97 -13.27
CA ARG A 274 9.49 -1.92 -12.87
C ARG A 274 10.88 -1.41 -13.25
N ARG A 275 11.08 -0.93 -14.49
CA ARG A 275 12.37 -0.42 -14.93
C ARG A 275 12.81 0.78 -14.12
N GLN A 276 11.95 1.78 -13.94
CA GLN A 276 12.25 2.99 -13.18
C GLN A 276 12.54 2.68 -11.70
N PHE A 277 11.77 1.76 -11.11
CA PHE A 277 12.06 1.28 -9.76
C PHE A 277 13.47 0.67 -9.67
N LEU A 278 13.88 -0.17 -10.62
CA LEU A 278 15.21 -0.78 -10.63
C LEU A 278 16.32 0.27 -10.83
N GLU A 279 16.10 1.31 -11.64
CA GLU A 279 17.01 2.45 -11.78
C GLU A 279 17.18 3.16 -10.42
N CYS A 280 16.10 3.51 -9.74
CA CYS A 280 16.15 4.07 -8.38
C CYS A 280 16.84 3.12 -7.39
N TRP A 281 16.62 1.82 -7.52
CA TRP A 281 17.26 0.81 -6.66
C TRP A 281 18.77 0.76 -6.84
N GLU A 282 19.27 0.86 -8.07
CA GLU A 282 20.71 0.94 -8.35
C GLU A 282 21.33 2.22 -7.77
N GLU A 283 20.64 3.35 -7.93
CA GLU A 283 21.07 4.65 -7.45
C GLU A 283 21.09 4.77 -5.91
N ARG A 284 20.32 3.96 -5.17
CA ARG A 284 20.17 4.03 -3.71
C ARG A 284 21.51 3.99 -2.94
N ARG A 285 22.52 3.36 -3.52
CA ARG A 285 23.85 3.22 -2.90
C ARG A 285 24.69 4.51 -2.96
N VAL A 286 24.36 5.41 -3.86
CA VAL A 286 25.08 6.68 -4.09
C VAL A 286 24.36 7.83 -3.41
N ALA A 287 23.06 7.73 -3.24
CA ALA A 287 22.18 8.74 -2.64
C ALA A 287 22.17 8.69 -1.09
N ALA A 288 22.93 7.79 -0.48
CA ALA A 288 22.97 7.55 0.97
C ALA A 288 24.00 8.41 1.69
#